data_e4aa30d7ab457e9c751cb7a38ab4375b
#
_entry.id   e4aa30d7ab457e9c751cb7a38ab4375b
#
_cell.length_a   1.000
_cell.length_b   1.000
_cell.length_c   1.000
_cell.angle_alpha   90.00
_cell.angle_beta   90.00
_cell.angle_gamma   90.00
#
_symmetry.space_group_name_H-M   'P 1'
#
loop_
_entity.id
_entity.type
_entity.pdbx_description
1 polymer ?
#
loop_
_entity_poly.entity_id
_entity_poly.type
_entity_poly.pdbx_seq_one_letter_code
_entity_poly.pdbx_strand_id
1 'polypeptide(L)'
;MKKSSFPDWIAESLEVIQANLSERSRKHFPHFVKAHAQLTMLLDELSPQIRIMEIRETSPQYLQEKFGDAYKGLALCVESFIFQWAYQNFYKIMSWTSGFEKALQDGNFLVATSCSRGLFEQICHFDFYLGKLERAAGRP
;
A
#
# COMPACT_ATOMS: atom_id res chain seq x y z
N MET A 1 25.08 4.17 1.02
CA MET A 1 23.71 4.45 1.47
C MET A 1 23.36 5.89 1.11
N LYS A 2 22.50 6.12 0.10
CA LYS A 2 21.98 7.46 -0.21
C LYS A 2 21.07 7.86 0.95
N LYS A 3 21.37 8.99 1.60
CA LYS A 3 20.45 9.64 2.53
C LYS A 3 19.16 9.92 1.75
N SER A 4 18.08 9.25 2.10
CA SER A 4 16.74 9.60 1.65
C SER A 4 16.42 10.93 2.35
N SER A 5 16.72 12.04 1.68
CA SER A 5 16.22 13.32 2.12
C SER A 5 14.76 13.37 1.73
N PHE A 6 13.87 13.40 2.73
CA PHE A 6 12.49 13.76 2.50
C PHE A 6 12.43 15.13 1.80
N PRO A 7 11.46 15.35 0.90
CA PRO A 7 11.20 16.69 0.41
C PRO A 7 11.01 17.66 1.58
N ASP A 8 11.54 18.87 1.47
CA ASP A 8 11.57 19.87 2.58
C ASP A 8 10.17 20.12 3.18
N TRP A 9 9.11 20.11 2.35
CA TRP A 9 7.74 20.27 2.82
C TRP A 9 7.24 19.12 3.72
N ILE A 10 7.77 17.90 3.54
CA ILE A 10 7.46 16.76 4.45
C ILE A 10 8.19 16.97 5.78
N ALA A 11 9.44 17.42 5.75
CA ALA A 11 10.21 17.66 6.97
C ALA A 11 9.53 18.73 7.85
N GLU A 12 9.14 19.87 7.26
CA GLU A 12 8.42 20.94 7.96
C GLU A 12 7.08 20.44 8.56
N SER A 13 6.31 19.69 7.78
CA SER A 13 5.04 19.11 8.23
C SER A 13 5.23 18.14 9.41
N LEU A 14 6.28 17.31 9.38
CA LEU A 14 6.60 16.38 10.44
C LEU A 14 7.03 17.08 11.74
N GLU A 15 7.75 18.19 11.65
CA GLU A 15 8.13 19.01 12.81
C GLU A 15 6.90 19.60 13.52
N VAL A 16 5.94 20.14 12.76
CA VAL A 16 4.69 20.67 13.29
C VAL A 16 3.87 19.58 13.99
N ILE A 17 3.74 18.41 13.36
CA ILE A 17 3.02 17.28 13.96
C ILE A 17 3.73 16.84 15.25
N GLN A 18 5.05 16.65 15.20
CA GLN A 18 5.82 16.19 16.34
C GLN A 18 5.73 17.15 17.54
N ALA A 19 5.68 18.46 17.29
CA ALA A 19 5.56 19.48 18.35
C ALA A 19 4.21 19.36 19.09
N ASN A 20 3.15 18.93 18.41
CA ASN A 20 1.79 18.82 18.96
C ASN A 20 1.46 17.43 19.55
N LEU A 21 2.36 16.45 19.43
CA LEU A 21 2.15 15.12 19.99
C LEU A 21 2.44 15.06 21.50
N SER A 22 1.70 14.21 22.22
CA SER A 22 2.05 13.85 23.59
C SER A 22 3.43 13.20 23.66
N GLU A 23 4.08 13.25 24.82
CA GLU A 23 5.40 12.64 25.02
C GLU A 23 5.42 11.14 24.66
N ARG A 24 4.35 10.42 25.01
CA ARG A 24 4.17 9.01 24.67
C ARG A 24 4.13 8.79 23.16
N SER A 25 3.35 9.60 22.44
CA SER A 25 3.20 9.48 20.99
C SER A 25 4.47 9.90 20.25
N ARG A 26 5.22 10.86 20.77
CA ARG A 26 6.51 11.32 20.21
C ARG A 26 7.54 10.20 20.08
N LYS A 27 7.56 9.25 21.02
CA LYS A 27 8.48 8.09 21.00
C LYS A 27 8.23 7.16 19.80
N HIS A 28 6.98 7.05 19.35
CA HIS A 28 6.57 6.15 18.27
C HIS A 28 6.51 6.83 16.90
N PHE A 29 6.49 8.15 16.87
CA PHE A 29 6.37 8.92 15.65
C PHE A 29 7.48 8.65 14.61
N PRO A 30 8.77 8.50 14.97
CA PRO A 30 9.82 8.14 14.02
C PRO A 30 9.59 6.80 13.32
N HIS A 31 8.97 5.83 13.99
CA HIS A 31 8.62 4.54 13.39
C HIS A 31 7.52 4.69 12.34
N PHE A 32 6.52 5.53 12.62
CA PHE A 32 5.47 5.87 11.67
C PHE A 32 6.03 6.53 10.41
N VAL A 33 6.89 7.54 10.57
CA VAL A 33 7.55 8.24 9.46
C VAL A 33 8.38 7.27 8.61
N LYS A 34 9.13 6.37 9.25
CA LYS A 34 9.93 5.36 8.55
C LYS A 34 9.05 4.40 7.76
N ALA A 35 7.96 3.93 8.35
CA ALA A 35 7.00 3.03 7.68
C ALA A 35 6.35 3.72 6.47
N HIS A 36 5.95 4.99 6.60
CA HIS A 36 5.41 5.78 5.50
C HIS A 36 6.41 5.91 4.34
N ALA A 37 7.67 6.25 4.64
CA ALA A 37 8.71 6.33 3.62
C ALA A 37 8.95 5.00 2.90
N GLN A 38 8.99 3.90 3.63
CA GLN A 38 9.14 2.56 3.05
C GLN A 38 7.96 2.20 2.13
N LEU A 39 6.74 2.54 2.55
CA LEU A 39 5.53 2.29 1.76
C LEU A 39 5.52 3.10 0.45
N THR A 40 5.96 4.37 0.50
CA THR A 40 6.12 5.21 -0.70
C THR A 40 7.10 4.57 -1.69
N MET A 41 8.27 4.12 -1.20
CA MET A 41 9.25 3.45 -2.05
C MET A 41 8.68 2.17 -2.70
N LEU A 42 7.94 1.35 -1.94
CA LEU A 42 7.30 0.15 -2.47
C LEU A 42 6.27 0.47 -3.55
N LEU A 43 5.50 1.54 -3.39
CA LEU A 43 4.54 1.98 -4.42
C LEU A 43 5.26 2.42 -5.70
N ASP A 44 6.36 3.15 -5.57
CA ASP A 44 7.17 3.58 -6.72
C ASP A 44 7.79 2.38 -7.45
N GLU A 45 8.23 1.36 -6.71
CA GLU A 45 8.77 0.12 -7.30
C GLU A 45 7.69 -0.74 -7.97
N LEU A 46 6.49 -0.80 -7.41
CA LEU A 46 5.38 -1.61 -7.94
C LEU A 46 4.70 -0.95 -9.15
N SER A 47 4.61 0.38 -9.16
CA SER A 47 3.90 1.14 -10.19
C SER A 47 4.29 0.77 -11.64
N PRO A 48 5.59 0.64 -12.00
CA PRO A 48 5.99 0.25 -13.34
C PRO A 48 5.66 -1.21 -13.70
N GLN A 49 5.42 -2.06 -12.69
CA GLN A 49 5.15 -3.49 -12.88
C GLN A 49 3.67 -3.78 -13.10
N ILE A 50 2.80 -2.78 -12.85
CA ILE A 50 1.37 -2.95 -13.05
C ILE A 50 1.07 -2.93 -14.54
N ARG A 51 0.73 -4.10 -15.05
CA ARG A 51 0.22 -4.26 -16.39
C ARG A 51 -1.30 -4.39 -16.31
N ILE A 52 -2.00 -3.39 -16.82
CA ILE A 52 -3.44 -3.50 -17.02
C ILE A 52 -3.64 -4.41 -18.22
N MET A 53 -4.01 -5.66 -17.96
CA MET A 53 -4.42 -6.59 -19.00
C MET A 53 -5.95 -6.58 -19.06
N GLU A 54 -6.49 -6.24 -20.22
CA GLU A 54 -7.91 -6.42 -20.49
C GLU A 54 -8.16 -7.91 -20.72
N ILE A 55 -8.66 -8.58 -19.67
CA ILE A 55 -9.04 -9.99 -19.73
C ILE A 55 -10.56 -10.02 -19.80
N ARG A 56 -11.08 -10.44 -20.96
CA ARG A 56 -12.53 -10.52 -21.18
C ARG A 56 -13.12 -11.81 -20.59
N GLU A 57 -12.33 -12.88 -20.61
CA GLU A 57 -12.71 -14.17 -20.07
C GLU A 57 -11.46 -15.01 -19.75
N THR A 58 -11.63 -16.06 -18.97
CA THR A 58 -10.55 -16.98 -18.56
C THR A 58 -10.78 -18.39 -19.11
N SER A 59 -11.57 -18.54 -20.18
CA SER A 59 -11.74 -19.85 -20.82
C SER A 59 -10.42 -20.37 -21.41
N PRO A 60 -10.15 -21.66 -21.38
CA PRO A 60 -8.92 -22.23 -21.94
C PRO A 60 -8.72 -21.87 -23.42
N GLN A 61 -9.79 -21.80 -24.20
CA GLN A 61 -9.79 -21.43 -25.61
C GLN A 61 -9.31 -19.98 -25.80
N TYR A 62 -9.90 -19.04 -25.06
CA TYR A 62 -9.52 -17.64 -25.12
C TYR A 62 -8.06 -17.41 -24.69
N LEU A 63 -7.61 -18.08 -23.62
CA LEU A 63 -6.24 -17.98 -23.15
C LEU A 63 -5.24 -18.58 -24.15
N GLN A 64 -5.60 -19.72 -24.78
CA GLN A 64 -4.79 -20.33 -25.84
C GLN A 64 -4.65 -19.40 -27.05
N GLU A 65 -5.74 -18.78 -27.50
CA GLU A 65 -5.74 -17.85 -28.64
C GLU A 65 -4.91 -16.59 -28.35
N LYS A 66 -5.07 -16.04 -27.14
CA LYS A 66 -4.42 -14.76 -26.78
C LYS A 66 -2.94 -14.90 -26.43
N PHE A 67 -2.55 -15.99 -25.77
CA PHE A 67 -1.21 -16.17 -25.19
C PHE A 67 -0.41 -17.33 -25.81
N GLY A 68 -1.01 -18.10 -26.72
CA GLY A 68 -0.39 -19.27 -27.34
C GLY A 68 -0.37 -20.53 -26.45
N ASP A 69 -0.68 -20.37 -25.17
CA ASP A 69 -0.73 -21.46 -24.17
C ASP A 69 -1.72 -21.07 -23.06
N ALA A 70 -2.71 -21.92 -22.79
CA ALA A 70 -3.76 -21.63 -21.82
C ALA A 70 -3.25 -21.55 -20.38
N TYR A 71 -2.30 -22.42 -20.00
CA TYR A 71 -1.73 -22.42 -18.64
C TYR A 71 -0.83 -21.22 -18.42
N LYS A 72 0.01 -20.89 -19.39
CA LYS A 72 0.83 -19.68 -19.35
C LYS A 72 -0.03 -18.41 -19.31
N GLY A 73 -1.08 -18.38 -20.11
CA GLY A 73 -2.06 -17.30 -20.10
C GLY A 73 -2.73 -17.14 -18.72
N LEU A 74 -3.16 -18.23 -18.11
CA LEU A 74 -3.75 -18.20 -16.77
C LEU A 74 -2.75 -17.71 -15.71
N ALA A 75 -1.51 -18.19 -15.74
CA ALA A 75 -0.46 -17.76 -14.82
C ALA A 75 -0.20 -16.25 -14.91
N LEU A 76 -0.11 -15.70 -16.12
CA LEU A 76 0.06 -14.25 -16.34
C LEU A 76 -1.15 -13.44 -15.85
N CYS A 77 -2.37 -13.97 -16.00
CA CYS A 77 -3.58 -13.34 -15.48
C CYS A 77 -3.57 -13.27 -13.95
N VAL A 78 -3.22 -14.37 -13.29
CA VAL A 78 -3.14 -14.45 -11.83
C VAL A 78 -2.06 -13.53 -11.30
N GLU A 79 -0.87 -13.53 -11.90
CA GLU A 79 0.22 -12.65 -11.54
C GLU A 79 -0.19 -11.16 -11.64
N SER A 80 -0.77 -10.77 -12.78
CA SER A 80 -1.26 -9.40 -12.99
C SER A 80 -2.32 -9.00 -11.97
N PHE A 81 -3.23 -9.91 -11.64
CA PHE A 81 -4.26 -9.67 -10.62
C PHE A 81 -3.66 -9.48 -9.23
N ILE A 82 -2.68 -10.29 -8.84
CA ILE A 82 -2.00 -10.18 -7.55
C ILE A 82 -1.27 -8.82 -7.45
N PHE A 83 -0.53 -8.42 -8.49
CA PHE A 83 0.15 -7.13 -8.52
C PHE A 83 -0.83 -5.96 -8.42
N GLN A 84 -1.92 -6.00 -9.19
CA GLN A 84 -2.96 -4.97 -9.14
C GLN A 84 -3.61 -4.88 -7.77
N TRP A 85 -3.93 -6.03 -7.16
CA TRP A 85 -4.50 -6.10 -5.82
C TRP A 85 -3.54 -5.53 -4.77
N ALA A 86 -2.25 -5.91 -4.79
CA ALA A 86 -1.25 -5.40 -3.87
C ALA A 86 -1.10 -3.88 -4.00
N TYR A 87 -0.97 -3.37 -5.23
CA TYR A 87 -0.87 -1.95 -5.48
C TYR A 87 -2.07 -1.16 -4.96
N GLN A 88 -3.29 -1.63 -5.24
CA GLN A 88 -4.51 -0.97 -4.75
C GLN A 88 -4.56 -0.91 -3.21
N ASN A 89 -4.11 -1.97 -2.53
CA ASN A 89 -4.07 -1.99 -1.08
C ASN A 89 -3.01 -1.02 -0.53
N PHE A 90 -1.80 -1.01 -1.09
CA PHE A 90 -0.77 -0.05 -0.71
C PHE A 90 -1.20 1.40 -0.97
N TYR A 91 -1.83 1.67 -2.10
CA TYR A 91 -2.37 3.00 -2.40
C TYR A 91 -3.43 3.44 -1.39
N LYS A 92 -4.33 2.55 -0.97
CA LYS A 92 -5.32 2.85 0.07
C LYS A 92 -4.64 3.14 1.41
N ILE A 93 -3.64 2.34 1.82
CA ILE A 93 -2.89 2.57 3.05
C ILE A 93 -2.22 3.95 2.99
N MET A 94 -1.57 4.30 1.88
CA MET A 94 -0.97 5.63 1.68
C MET A 94 -1.99 6.75 1.78
N SER A 95 -3.16 6.59 1.16
CA SER A 95 -4.23 7.60 1.20
C SER A 95 -4.74 7.84 2.62
N TRP A 96 -4.93 6.77 3.41
CA TRP A 96 -5.32 6.90 4.82
C TRP A 96 -4.22 7.54 5.67
N THR A 97 -2.95 7.19 5.41
CA THR A 97 -1.79 7.77 6.11
C THR A 97 -1.68 9.27 5.83
N SER A 98 -1.74 9.68 4.57
CA SER A 98 -1.70 11.09 4.18
C SER A 98 -2.89 11.88 4.71
N GLY A 99 -4.08 11.28 4.71
CA GLY A 99 -5.28 11.87 5.31
C GLY A 99 -5.14 12.06 6.82
N PHE A 100 -4.55 11.12 7.52
CA PHE A 100 -4.25 11.21 8.94
C PHE A 100 -3.27 12.35 9.25
N GLU A 101 -2.16 12.41 8.52
CA GLU A 101 -1.15 13.48 8.67
C GLU A 101 -1.76 14.86 8.44
N LYS A 102 -2.51 15.02 7.34
CA LYS A 102 -3.18 16.27 7.01
C LYS A 102 -4.18 16.70 8.10
N ALA A 103 -4.97 15.75 8.59
CA ALA A 103 -5.95 16.02 9.66
C ALA A 103 -5.27 16.46 10.97
N LEU A 104 -4.11 15.88 11.30
CA LEU A 104 -3.33 16.30 12.47
C LEU A 104 -2.76 17.71 12.29
N GLN A 105 -2.25 18.04 11.10
CA GLN A 105 -1.76 19.39 10.78
C GLN A 105 -2.86 20.44 10.94
N ASP A 106 -4.08 20.12 10.48
CA ASP A 106 -5.24 21.01 10.54
C ASP A 106 -5.91 21.03 11.92
N GLY A 107 -5.42 20.24 12.90
CA GLY A 107 -6.06 20.11 14.23
C GLY A 107 -7.40 19.40 14.21
N ASN A 108 -7.73 18.71 13.13
CA ASN A 108 -9.00 18.01 12.96
C ASN A 108 -8.95 16.59 13.52
N PHE A 109 -9.07 16.46 14.84
CA PHE A 109 -8.97 15.16 15.53
C PHE A 109 -10.04 14.16 15.14
N LEU A 110 -11.23 14.61 14.73
CA LEU A 110 -12.30 13.71 14.28
C LEU A 110 -11.90 13.01 12.98
N VAL A 111 -11.39 13.77 12.01
CA VAL A 111 -10.90 13.21 10.75
C VAL A 111 -9.67 12.36 10.99
N ALA A 112 -8.73 12.79 11.83
CA ALA A 112 -7.55 12.00 12.19
C ALA A 112 -7.94 10.62 12.76
N THR A 113 -8.92 10.59 13.68
CA THR A 113 -9.42 9.33 14.26
C THR A 113 -10.06 8.43 13.19
N SER A 114 -10.84 9.00 12.28
CA SER A 114 -11.46 8.26 11.18
C SER A 114 -10.41 7.68 10.22
N CYS A 115 -9.40 8.45 9.85
CA CYS A 115 -8.28 8.00 9.03
C CYS A 115 -7.46 6.90 9.71
N SER A 116 -7.19 7.05 11.01
CA SER A 116 -6.48 6.05 11.82
C SER A 116 -7.24 4.72 11.86
N ARG A 117 -8.56 4.76 12.02
CA ARG A 117 -9.41 3.58 11.96
C ARG A 117 -9.37 2.93 10.58
N GLY A 118 -9.55 3.72 9.51
CA GLY A 118 -9.50 3.22 8.13
C GLY A 118 -8.14 2.60 7.80
N LEU A 119 -7.05 3.20 8.26
CA LEU A 119 -5.70 2.65 8.13
C LEU A 119 -5.57 1.29 8.83
N PHE A 120 -6.03 1.19 10.07
CA PHE A 120 -5.99 -0.06 10.83
C PHE A 120 -6.81 -1.18 10.15
N GLU A 121 -8.05 -0.88 9.76
CA GLU A 121 -8.92 -1.81 9.04
C GLU A 121 -8.28 -2.28 7.73
N GLN A 122 -7.64 -1.38 6.98
CA GLN A 122 -6.97 -1.70 5.72
C GLN A 122 -5.74 -2.59 5.91
N ILE A 123 -4.94 -2.36 6.96
CA ILE A 123 -3.77 -3.19 7.28
C ILE A 123 -4.23 -4.59 7.69
N CYS A 124 -5.22 -4.72 8.56
CA CYS A 124 -5.76 -6.01 8.98
C CYS A 124 -6.34 -6.80 7.79
N HIS A 125 -7.03 -6.11 6.89
CA HIS A 125 -7.58 -6.71 5.69
C HIS A 125 -6.46 -7.22 4.75
N PHE A 126 -5.44 -6.42 4.53
CA PHE A 126 -4.28 -6.79 3.71
C PHE A 126 -3.56 -8.02 4.29
N ASP A 127 -3.25 -8.02 5.59
CA ASP A 127 -2.59 -9.11 6.30
C ASP A 127 -3.39 -10.43 6.21
N PHE A 128 -4.71 -10.35 6.42
CA PHE A 128 -5.59 -11.51 6.30
C PHE A 128 -5.55 -12.15 4.92
N TYR A 129 -5.61 -11.35 3.84
CA TYR A 129 -5.56 -11.88 2.48
C TYR A 129 -4.18 -12.35 2.07
N LEU A 130 -3.12 -11.64 2.51
CA LEU A 130 -1.73 -12.07 2.31
C LEU A 130 -1.52 -13.47 2.91
N GLY A 131 -1.95 -13.69 4.14
CA GLY A 131 -1.86 -15.01 4.79
C GLY A 131 -2.68 -16.11 4.09
N LYS A 132 -3.76 -15.76 3.38
CA LYS A 132 -4.48 -16.71 2.52
C LYS A 132 -3.69 -17.06 1.26
N LEU A 133 -3.09 -16.06 0.61
CA LEU A 133 -2.27 -16.25 -0.59
C LEU A 133 -1.03 -17.11 -0.29
N GLU A 134 -0.35 -16.83 0.83
CA GLU A 134 0.82 -17.61 1.27
C GLU A 134 0.48 -19.08 1.49
N ARG A 135 -0.64 -19.37 2.16
CA ARG A 135 -1.13 -20.75 2.35
C ARG A 135 -1.49 -21.42 1.01
N ALA A 136 -2.15 -20.70 0.11
CA ALA A 136 -2.48 -21.22 -1.22
C ALA A 136 -1.22 -21.50 -2.05
N ALA A 137 -0.16 -20.73 -1.86
CA ALA A 137 1.15 -20.94 -2.51
C ALA A 137 1.99 -22.04 -1.85
N GLY A 138 1.48 -22.75 -0.84
CA GLY A 138 2.18 -23.82 -0.15
C GLY A 138 3.34 -23.35 0.76
N ARG A 139 3.34 -22.08 1.14
CA ARG A 139 4.27 -21.55 2.14
C ARG A 139 3.65 -21.74 3.54
N PRO A 140 4.40 -22.33 4.49
CA PRO A 140 3.94 -22.55 5.85
C PRO A 140 3.75 -21.26 6.64
#